data_7f75e8749212dc8391d2f891da68838e
#
_entry.id   7f75e8749212dc8391d2f891da68838e
#
_cell.length_a   1.000
_cell.length_b   1.000
_cell.length_c   1.000
_cell.angle_alpha   90.00
_cell.angle_beta   90.00
_cell.angle_gamma   90.00
#
_symmetry.space_group_name_H-M   'P 1'
#
loop_
_entity.id
_entity.type
_entity.pdbx_description
1 polymer ?
#
loop_
_entity_poly.entity_id
_entity_poly.type
_entity_poly.pdbx_seq_one_letter_code
_entity_poly.pdbx_strand_id
1 'polypeptide(L)'
;LMIQIYNPENTDFEKNGNMTLFPSSATVNAKISGAWEVTLEHPLDDEGRWKYIVDNAVVKMSSFNGEQLFRITHKEKSESEITADLQPIFMDSKDDCFLMDVRPTNKNGQQALDIMTAPNKKYSAKSNIADINTAYYEKMNLIEALNSDNENSFLKIWGGEIVYDNFTVVIDKKAGSDRGVEILYGKNVAENGMSEEV
;
A
#
# COMPACT_ATOMS: atom_id res chain seq x y z
N LEU A 1 -14.04 -12.09 -9.71
CA LEU A 1 -13.45 -10.91 -9.03
C LEU A 1 -13.83 -9.68 -9.84
N MET A 2 -14.51 -8.71 -9.24
CA MET A 2 -14.89 -7.48 -9.94
C MET A 2 -13.81 -6.42 -9.64
N ILE A 3 -13.09 -5.98 -10.66
CA ILE A 3 -12.03 -4.99 -10.56
C ILE A 3 -12.46 -3.76 -11.32
N GLN A 4 -12.42 -2.59 -10.67
CA GLN A 4 -12.72 -1.31 -11.29
C GLN A 4 -11.42 -0.65 -11.72
N ILE A 5 -11.39 -0.07 -12.92
CA ILE A 5 -10.27 0.76 -13.39
C ILE A 5 -10.73 2.19 -13.64
N TYR A 6 -9.92 3.14 -13.21
CA TYR A 6 -10.13 4.58 -13.30
C TYR A 6 -9.04 5.23 -14.15
N ASN A 7 -9.40 6.26 -14.88
CA ASN A 7 -8.42 7.04 -15.62
C ASN A 7 -7.35 7.66 -14.68
N PRO A 8 -6.15 7.96 -15.19
CA PRO A 8 -5.06 8.55 -14.40
C PRO A 8 -5.45 9.81 -13.62
N GLU A 9 -6.28 10.65 -14.21
CA GLU A 9 -6.71 11.94 -13.64
C GLU A 9 -7.88 11.84 -12.66
N ASN A 10 -8.40 10.62 -12.41
CA ASN A 10 -9.54 10.45 -11.53
C ASN A 10 -9.15 10.72 -10.08
N THR A 11 -10.00 11.48 -9.37
CA THR A 11 -9.84 11.81 -7.95
C THR A 11 -11.00 11.33 -7.08
N ASP A 12 -12.08 10.84 -7.69
CA ASP A 12 -13.27 10.33 -7.01
C ASP A 12 -13.40 8.82 -7.24
N PHE A 13 -13.07 8.04 -6.22
CA PHE A 13 -13.08 6.57 -6.24
C PHE A 13 -14.31 5.97 -5.55
N GLU A 14 -15.26 6.82 -5.10
CA GLU A 14 -16.54 6.37 -4.54
C GLU A 14 -17.52 5.97 -5.65
N LYS A 15 -17.35 6.51 -6.85
CA LYS A 15 -18.12 6.16 -8.02
C LYS A 15 -17.52 4.97 -8.76
N ASN A 16 -18.33 4.37 -9.64
CA ASN A 16 -17.86 3.30 -10.52
C ASN A 16 -16.69 3.79 -11.38
N GLY A 17 -15.74 2.90 -11.65
CA GLY A 17 -14.64 3.15 -12.56
C GLY A 17 -15.08 3.37 -14.01
N ASN A 18 -14.14 3.79 -14.82
CA ASN A 18 -14.36 3.97 -16.27
C ASN A 18 -14.68 2.63 -16.97
N MET A 19 -14.18 1.53 -16.41
CA MET A 19 -14.43 0.18 -16.91
C MET A 19 -14.34 -0.84 -15.76
N THR A 20 -15.10 -1.94 -15.88
CA THR A 20 -14.95 -3.13 -15.06
C THR A 20 -14.06 -4.14 -15.80
N LEU A 21 -12.98 -4.53 -15.18
CA LEU A 21 -12.04 -5.54 -15.71
C LEU A 21 -12.42 -6.93 -15.23
N PHE A 22 -12.14 -7.93 -16.08
CA PHE A 22 -12.25 -9.34 -15.78
C PHE A 22 -10.89 -10.03 -16.02
N PRO A 23 -9.92 -9.81 -15.11
CA PRO A 23 -8.57 -10.33 -15.28
C PRO A 23 -8.54 -11.87 -15.21
N SER A 24 -7.59 -12.46 -15.89
CA SER A 24 -7.24 -13.88 -15.75
C SER A 24 -6.53 -14.14 -14.43
N SER A 25 -5.74 -13.16 -13.96
CA SER A 25 -5.03 -13.20 -12.68
C SER A 25 -4.94 -11.79 -12.07
N ALA A 26 -5.04 -11.73 -10.74
CA ALA A 26 -4.75 -10.53 -9.97
C ALA A 26 -4.15 -10.95 -8.62
N THR A 27 -2.90 -10.65 -8.41
CA THR A 27 -2.13 -11.09 -7.24
C THR A 27 -1.64 -9.90 -6.44
N VAL A 28 -1.80 -9.95 -5.12
CA VAL A 28 -1.28 -8.97 -4.17
C VAL A 28 -0.37 -9.69 -3.17
N ASN A 29 0.92 -9.46 -3.27
CA ASN A 29 1.93 -9.92 -2.32
C ASN A 29 2.34 -8.73 -1.46
N ALA A 30 1.79 -8.63 -0.27
CA ALA A 30 2.05 -7.54 0.67
C ALA A 30 2.98 -8.01 1.79
N LYS A 31 4.09 -7.29 1.98
CA LYS A 31 5.00 -7.51 3.11
C LYS A 31 4.80 -6.38 4.13
N ILE A 32 4.67 -6.73 5.40
CA ILE A 32 4.64 -5.75 6.49
C ILE A 32 5.96 -4.98 6.48
N SER A 33 5.87 -3.65 6.50
CA SER A 33 7.02 -2.73 6.39
C SER A 33 7.89 -2.94 5.14
N GLY A 34 7.38 -3.65 4.15
CA GLY A 34 8.08 -3.99 2.90
C GLY A 34 7.34 -3.53 1.66
N ALA A 35 7.89 -3.91 0.52
CA ALA A 35 7.26 -3.66 -0.76
C ALA A 35 5.97 -4.48 -0.93
N TRP A 36 4.99 -3.88 -1.57
CA TRP A 36 3.82 -4.58 -2.08
C TRP A 36 4.02 -4.83 -3.56
N GLU A 37 4.02 -6.10 -3.95
CA GLU A 37 4.10 -6.52 -5.34
C GLU A 37 2.68 -6.88 -5.80
N VAL A 38 2.16 -6.12 -6.73
CA VAL A 38 0.80 -6.29 -7.24
C VAL A 38 0.86 -6.44 -8.74
N THR A 39 0.34 -7.56 -9.24
CA THR A 39 0.34 -7.89 -10.66
C THR A 39 -1.08 -8.19 -11.12
N LEU A 40 -1.45 -7.65 -12.27
CA LEU A 40 -2.74 -7.84 -12.95
C LEU A 40 -2.48 -8.37 -14.35
N GLU A 41 -3.10 -9.49 -14.70
CA GLU A 41 -3.07 -10.06 -16.06
C GLU A 41 -4.49 -10.04 -16.64
N HIS A 42 -4.64 -9.49 -17.83
CA HIS A 42 -5.94 -9.35 -18.48
C HIS A 42 -5.87 -9.79 -19.94
N PRO A 43 -6.79 -10.65 -20.42
CA PRO A 43 -6.81 -11.07 -21.82
C PRO A 43 -7.12 -9.88 -22.74
N LEU A 44 -6.66 -9.95 -24.00
CA LEU A 44 -7.05 -9.02 -25.04
C LEU A 44 -8.46 -9.39 -25.53
N ASP A 45 -9.46 -9.04 -24.71
CA ASP A 45 -10.87 -9.33 -24.99
C ASP A 45 -11.44 -8.52 -26.15
N ASP A 46 -12.49 -9.03 -26.82
CA ASP A 46 -13.15 -8.38 -27.96
C ASP A 46 -13.87 -7.09 -27.55
N GLU A 47 -14.28 -6.97 -26.28
CA GLU A 47 -14.91 -5.77 -25.72
C GLU A 47 -13.91 -4.63 -25.51
N GLY A 48 -12.61 -4.93 -25.58
CA GLY A 48 -11.55 -3.94 -25.51
C GLY A 48 -11.32 -3.36 -24.11
N ARG A 49 -11.67 -4.09 -23.02
CA ARG A 49 -11.46 -3.67 -21.65
C ARG A 49 -9.99 -3.43 -21.33
N TRP A 50 -9.12 -4.26 -21.89
CA TRP A 50 -7.67 -4.13 -21.76
C TRP A 50 -7.11 -2.76 -22.20
N LYS A 51 -7.82 -2.02 -23.08
CA LYS A 51 -7.41 -0.68 -23.53
C LYS A 51 -7.43 0.37 -22.43
N TYR A 52 -8.14 0.11 -21.34
CA TYR A 52 -8.16 0.98 -20.16
C TYR A 52 -6.94 0.76 -19.25
N ILE A 53 -6.20 -0.34 -19.43
CA ILE A 53 -4.96 -0.63 -18.71
C ILE A 53 -3.85 0.22 -19.33
N VAL A 54 -3.74 1.45 -18.82
CA VAL A 54 -2.76 2.45 -19.27
C VAL A 54 -1.88 2.89 -18.10
N ASP A 55 -0.72 3.44 -18.42
CA ASP A 55 0.20 3.93 -17.40
C ASP A 55 -0.48 4.99 -16.52
N ASN A 56 -0.23 4.94 -15.23
CA ASN A 56 -0.82 5.78 -14.21
C ASN A 56 -2.34 5.62 -13.98
N ALA A 57 -3.04 4.72 -14.67
CA ALA A 57 -4.42 4.38 -14.32
C ALA A 57 -4.48 3.80 -12.90
N VAL A 58 -5.63 3.94 -12.24
CA VAL A 58 -5.85 3.41 -10.89
C VAL A 58 -6.78 2.22 -10.96
N VAL A 59 -6.40 1.15 -10.30
CA VAL A 59 -7.18 -0.08 -10.16
C VAL A 59 -7.69 -0.19 -8.73
N LYS A 60 -9.00 -0.42 -8.58
CA LYS A 60 -9.63 -0.70 -7.29
C LYS A 60 -9.96 -2.18 -7.21
N MET A 61 -9.38 -2.87 -6.25
CA MET A 61 -9.59 -4.30 -6.05
C MET A 61 -9.50 -4.69 -4.57
N SER A 62 -10.05 -5.85 -4.24
CA SER A 62 -9.99 -6.39 -2.89
C SER A 62 -8.59 -6.87 -2.55
N SER A 63 -8.13 -6.56 -1.34
CA SER A 63 -6.89 -7.00 -0.74
C SER A 63 -7.17 -7.58 0.66
N PHE A 64 -6.14 -7.98 1.39
CA PHE A 64 -6.28 -8.56 2.74
C PHE A 64 -6.89 -7.59 3.77
N ASN A 65 -6.80 -6.28 3.55
CA ASN A 65 -7.35 -5.22 4.41
C ASN A 65 -8.56 -4.50 3.79
N GLY A 66 -9.28 -5.14 2.86
CA GLY A 66 -10.47 -4.60 2.21
C GLY A 66 -10.21 -4.10 0.79
N GLU A 67 -11.06 -3.21 0.29
CA GLU A 67 -10.88 -2.60 -1.02
C GLU A 67 -9.74 -1.60 -1.01
N GLN A 68 -8.79 -1.79 -1.92
CA GLN A 68 -7.60 -0.97 -2.05
C GLN A 68 -7.44 -0.42 -3.45
N LEU A 69 -6.85 0.76 -3.52
CA LEU A 69 -6.49 1.46 -4.74
C LEU A 69 -5.01 1.23 -5.07
N PHE A 70 -4.75 0.86 -6.30
CA PHE A 70 -3.40 0.61 -6.81
C PHE A 70 -3.15 1.41 -8.07
N ARG A 71 -1.98 2.02 -8.18
CA ARG A 71 -1.54 2.74 -9.38
C ARG A 71 -0.76 1.81 -10.30
N ILE A 72 -1.09 1.79 -11.57
CA ILE A 72 -0.31 1.08 -12.59
C ILE A 72 1.01 1.82 -12.80
N THR A 73 2.12 1.12 -12.57
CA THR A 73 3.48 1.66 -12.72
C THR A 73 4.16 1.19 -13.99
N HIS A 74 3.82 0.00 -14.44
CA HIS A 74 4.37 -0.60 -15.66
C HIS A 74 3.32 -1.50 -16.31
N LYS A 75 3.41 -1.66 -17.61
CA LYS A 75 2.59 -2.62 -18.36
C LYS A 75 3.37 -3.21 -19.52
N GLU A 76 3.06 -4.45 -19.80
CA GLU A 76 3.56 -5.17 -20.98
C GLU A 76 2.38 -5.80 -21.73
N LYS A 77 2.43 -5.75 -23.04
CA LYS A 77 1.41 -6.34 -23.90
C LYS A 77 2.02 -7.43 -24.75
N SER A 78 1.46 -8.63 -24.67
CA SER A 78 1.76 -9.77 -25.54
C SER A 78 0.73 -9.86 -26.70
N GLU A 79 0.75 -10.98 -27.42
CA GLU A 79 -0.22 -11.27 -28.48
C GLU A 79 -1.62 -11.59 -27.92
N SER A 80 -1.73 -12.12 -26.70
CA SER A 80 -2.97 -12.62 -26.12
C SER A 80 -3.44 -11.88 -24.87
N GLU A 81 -2.55 -11.18 -24.18
CA GLU A 81 -2.83 -10.58 -22.87
C GLU A 81 -2.02 -9.30 -22.64
N ILE A 82 -2.44 -8.53 -21.64
CA ILE A 82 -1.71 -7.42 -21.06
C ILE A 82 -1.45 -7.70 -19.59
N THR A 83 -0.20 -7.55 -19.18
CA THR A 83 0.23 -7.63 -17.78
C THR A 83 0.54 -6.23 -17.28
N ALA A 84 0.12 -5.92 -16.06
CA ALA A 84 0.42 -4.65 -15.42
C ALA A 84 0.97 -4.89 -14.01
N ASP A 85 2.03 -4.13 -13.67
CA ASP A 85 2.56 -4.02 -12.33
C ASP A 85 1.95 -2.79 -11.66
N LEU A 86 1.55 -2.95 -10.41
CA LEU A 86 0.88 -1.92 -9.66
C LEU A 86 1.52 -1.72 -8.29
N GLN A 87 1.32 -0.55 -7.73
CA GLN A 87 1.73 -0.22 -6.36
C GLN A 87 0.56 0.41 -5.57
N PRO A 88 0.55 0.33 -4.22
CA PRO A 88 -0.45 1.01 -3.42
C PRO A 88 -0.52 2.49 -3.78
N ILE A 89 -1.73 3.06 -3.84
CA ILE A 89 -1.94 4.47 -4.23
C ILE A 89 -1.22 5.44 -3.28
N PHE A 90 -0.94 5.04 -2.03
CA PHE A 90 -0.15 5.84 -1.08
C PHE A 90 1.25 6.17 -1.61
N MET A 91 1.82 5.33 -2.49
CA MET A 91 3.15 5.56 -3.07
C MET A 91 3.22 6.82 -3.93
N ASP A 92 2.09 7.35 -4.41
CA ASP A 92 2.02 8.64 -5.10
C ASP A 92 2.57 9.78 -4.21
N SER A 93 2.54 9.61 -2.88
CA SER A 93 3.07 10.59 -1.92
C SER A 93 4.58 10.81 -2.03
N LYS A 94 5.28 9.93 -2.74
CA LYS A 94 6.68 10.12 -3.10
C LYS A 94 6.88 11.37 -3.97
N ASP A 95 5.94 11.63 -4.86
CA ASP A 95 6.05 12.70 -5.86
C ASP A 95 5.26 13.95 -5.46
N ASP A 96 4.17 13.80 -4.68
CA ASP A 96 3.25 14.91 -4.39
C ASP A 96 3.20 15.33 -2.89
N CYS A 97 3.96 14.67 -2.00
CA CYS A 97 4.08 15.06 -0.60
C CYS A 97 5.54 15.22 -0.18
N PHE A 98 6.03 16.47 -0.21
CA PHE A 98 7.42 16.80 0.04
C PHE A 98 7.60 17.57 1.35
N LEU A 99 8.52 17.09 2.20
CA LEU A 99 8.85 17.66 3.50
C LEU A 99 10.05 18.61 3.34
N MET A 100 9.76 19.92 3.25
CA MET A 100 10.83 20.92 3.06
C MET A 100 11.64 21.15 4.34
N ASP A 101 10.94 21.30 5.47
CA ASP A 101 11.51 21.47 6.81
C ASP A 101 10.43 21.08 7.82
N VAL A 102 10.46 19.83 8.26
CA VAL A 102 9.45 19.24 9.15
C VAL A 102 10.13 18.69 10.39
N ARG A 103 9.75 19.19 11.57
CA ARG A 103 10.43 18.93 12.85
C ARG A 103 9.48 18.48 13.94
N PRO A 104 9.02 17.21 13.96
CA PRO A 104 8.27 16.68 15.09
C PRO A 104 9.19 16.60 16.33
N THR A 105 9.00 17.53 17.27
CA THR A 105 9.81 17.62 18.50
C THR A 105 8.98 17.21 19.70
N ASN A 106 9.48 16.24 20.46
CA ASN A 106 8.78 15.67 21.63
C ASN A 106 7.35 15.23 21.28
N LYS A 107 7.21 14.39 20.23
CA LYS A 107 5.93 13.92 19.72
C LYS A 107 5.83 12.40 19.82
N ASN A 108 4.61 11.91 20.13
CA ASN A 108 4.30 10.50 19.97
C ASN A 108 4.12 10.16 18.48
N GLY A 109 4.00 8.86 18.14
CA GLY A 109 3.89 8.40 16.76
C GLY A 109 2.79 9.09 15.97
N GLN A 110 1.55 9.16 16.51
CA GLN A 110 0.43 9.82 15.83
C GLN A 110 0.71 11.31 15.58
N GLN A 111 1.16 12.04 16.60
CA GLN A 111 1.44 13.48 16.48
C GLN A 111 2.56 13.78 15.49
N ALA A 112 3.58 12.91 15.42
CA ALA A 112 4.66 13.05 14.46
C ALA A 112 4.14 12.83 13.02
N LEU A 113 3.35 11.78 12.80
CA LEU A 113 2.76 11.48 11.49
C LEU A 113 1.78 12.57 11.03
N ASP A 114 0.98 13.15 11.93
CA ASP A 114 0.08 14.29 11.61
C ASP A 114 0.87 15.50 11.08
N ILE A 115 2.05 15.77 11.67
CA ILE A 115 2.94 16.84 11.22
C ILE A 115 3.57 16.48 9.85
N MET A 116 3.96 15.23 9.64
CA MET A 116 4.58 14.76 8.40
C MET A 116 3.61 14.73 7.22
N THR A 117 2.32 14.43 7.45
CA THR A 117 1.29 14.40 6.39
C THR A 117 0.66 15.79 6.14
N ALA A 118 0.85 16.76 7.02
CA ALA A 118 0.28 18.10 6.91
C ALA A 118 0.58 18.86 5.59
N PRO A 119 1.75 18.68 4.93
CA PRO A 119 2.04 19.34 3.66
C PRO A 119 1.08 18.98 2.52
N ASN A 120 0.52 17.77 2.51
CA ASN A 120 -0.49 17.38 1.53
C ASN A 120 -1.65 16.63 2.19
N LYS A 121 -2.79 17.30 2.31
CA LYS A 121 -4.01 16.77 2.97
C LYS A 121 -4.69 15.61 2.24
N LYS A 122 -4.23 15.25 1.06
CA LYS A 122 -4.63 14.01 0.36
C LYS A 122 -4.26 12.77 1.17
N TYR A 123 -3.16 12.86 1.94
CA TYR A 123 -2.65 11.76 2.74
C TYR A 123 -2.96 11.94 4.22
N SER A 124 -3.19 10.82 4.87
CA SER A 124 -3.38 10.74 6.32
C SER A 124 -2.57 9.59 6.91
N ALA A 125 -2.45 9.59 8.23
CA ALA A 125 -1.73 8.56 8.93
C ALA A 125 -2.44 8.17 10.23
N LYS A 126 -2.25 6.91 10.65
CA LYS A 126 -2.72 6.38 11.93
C LYS A 126 -1.58 5.67 12.64
N SER A 127 -1.49 5.85 13.96
CA SER A 127 -0.50 5.15 14.78
C SER A 127 -0.96 4.98 16.22
N ASN A 128 -0.64 3.83 16.80
CA ASN A 128 -0.83 3.54 18.23
C ASN A 128 0.47 3.68 19.05
N ILE A 129 1.56 4.20 18.44
CA ILE A 129 2.85 4.32 19.09
C ILE A 129 2.83 5.50 20.08
N ALA A 130 2.95 5.20 21.36
CA ALA A 130 2.93 6.18 22.44
C ALA A 130 4.32 6.77 22.77
N ASP A 131 5.38 6.14 22.30
CA ASP A 131 6.77 6.56 22.55
C ASP A 131 7.01 7.98 22.01
N ILE A 132 7.62 8.82 22.86
CA ILE A 132 7.86 10.24 22.54
C ILE A 132 9.29 10.41 22.03
N ASN A 133 9.42 10.92 20.80
CA ASN A 133 10.70 11.14 20.16
C ASN A 133 10.75 12.47 19.42
N THR A 134 11.92 12.79 18.88
CA THR A 134 12.18 13.98 18.05
C THR A 134 12.89 13.53 16.78
N ALA A 135 12.43 14.07 15.65
CA ALA A 135 13.07 13.85 14.35
C ALA A 135 13.12 15.15 13.55
N TYR A 136 13.89 15.13 12.49
CA TYR A 136 14.04 16.23 11.57
C TYR A 136 14.09 15.74 10.14
N TYR A 137 13.17 16.23 9.31
CA TYR A 137 13.04 15.88 7.91
C TYR A 137 13.24 17.14 7.06
N GLU A 138 14.25 17.14 6.21
CA GLU A 138 14.57 18.26 5.34
C GLU A 138 14.76 17.77 3.91
N LYS A 139 14.02 18.39 2.98
CA LYS A 139 14.15 18.17 1.53
C LYS A 139 14.05 16.70 1.13
N MET A 140 13.07 15.99 1.67
CA MET A 140 12.79 14.61 1.33
C MET A 140 11.29 14.37 1.11
N ASN A 141 10.95 13.32 0.39
CA ASN A 141 9.55 12.95 0.20
C ASN A 141 9.01 12.18 1.41
N LEU A 142 7.67 12.06 1.49
CA LEU A 142 7.01 11.42 2.62
C LEU A 142 7.42 9.93 2.75
N ILE A 143 7.50 9.17 1.66
CA ILE A 143 7.87 7.74 1.71
C ILE A 143 9.28 7.56 2.29
N GLU A 144 10.23 8.38 1.84
CA GLU A 144 11.60 8.36 2.35
C GLU A 144 11.67 8.72 3.84
N ALA A 145 10.89 9.70 4.27
CA ALA A 145 10.81 10.09 5.67
C ALA A 145 10.16 9.03 6.56
N LEU A 146 9.21 8.25 6.03
CA LEU A 146 8.56 7.17 6.76
C LEU A 146 9.45 5.93 6.89
N ASN A 147 9.99 5.45 5.77
CA ASN A 147 10.68 4.15 5.70
C ASN A 147 11.84 4.21 4.70
N SER A 148 13.01 4.50 5.18
CA SER A 148 14.27 4.45 4.42
C SER A 148 15.41 3.96 5.29
N ASP A 149 16.57 3.75 4.68
CA ASP A 149 17.82 3.42 5.40
C ASP A 149 18.38 4.61 6.21
N ASN A 150 17.77 5.79 6.08
CA ASN A 150 18.15 6.96 6.86
C ASN A 150 17.83 6.74 8.35
N GLU A 151 18.83 6.94 9.21
CA GLU A 151 18.74 6.84 10.67
C GLU A 151 17.62 7.70 11.27
N ASN A 152 17.22 8.80 10.58
CA ASN A 152 16.14 9.69 10.99
C ASN A 152 14.77 9.30 10.43
N SER A 153 14.63 8.20 9.68
CA SER A 153 13.31 7.78 9.20
C SER A 153 12.37 7.46 10.38
N PHE A 154 11.06 7.62 10.16
CA PHE A 154 10.06 7.40 11.22
C PHE A 154 10.19 6.00 11.84
N LEU A 155 10.31 4.95 11.00
CA LEU A 155 10.44 3.57 11.50
C LEU A 155 11.73 3.33 12.29
N LYS A 156 12.83 4.06 12.01
CA LYS A 156 14.06 3.96 12.80
C LYS A 156 13.93 4.62 14.16
N ILE A 157 13.17 5.72 14.27
CA ILE A 157 13.06 6.52 15.49
C ILE A 157 11.92 6.05 16.41
N TRP A 158 10.72 5.82 15.86
CA TRP A 158 9.54 5.39 16.62
C TRP A 158 9.32 3.88 16.57
N GLY A 159 9.93 3.19 15.60
CA GLY A 159 9.67 1.79 15.35
C GLY A 159 8.32 1.55 14.71
N GLY A 160 7.83 0.33 14.85
CA GLY A 160 6.51 -0.08 14.36
C GLY A 160 6.55 -0.80 13.02
N GLU A 161 5.37 -1.18 12.59
CA GLU A 161 5.11 -1.92 11.35
C GLU A 161 4.16 -1.12 10.47
N ILE A 162 4.53 -0.95 9.19
CA ILE A 162 3.80 -0.10 8.24
C ILE A 162 2.87 -0.94 7.37
N VAL A 163 1.63 -0.48 7.22
CA VAL A 163 0.61 -1.01 6.32
C VAL A 163 -0.04 0.14 5.57
N TYR A 164 -0.27 -0.04 4.27
CA TYR A 164 -0.95 0.95 3.44
C TYR A 164 -2.45 0.66 3.38
N ASP A 165 -3.27 1.70 3.53
CA ASP A 165 -4.72 1.67 3.44
C ASP A 165 -5.19 2.86 2.58
N ASN A 166 -5.28 2.64 1.29
CA ASN A 166 -5.59 3.69 0.31
C ASN A 166 -4.66 4.91 0.48
N PHE A 167 -5.20 6.10 0.77
CA PHE A 167 -4.44 7.33 1.02
C PHE A 167 -3.98 7.48 2.47
N THR A 168 -4.16 6.44 3.28
CA THR A 168 -3.76 6.41 4.69
C THR A 168 -2.59 5.44 4.87
N VAL A 169 -1.59 5.83 5.63
CA VAL A 169 -0.59 4.92 6.17
C VAL A 169 -0.92 4.59 7.62
N VAL A 170 -0.88 3.32 7.96
CA VAL A 170 -1.04 2.84 9.33
C VAL A 170 0.30 2.33 9.82
N ILE A 171 0.82 2.93 10.90
CA ILE A 171 2.09 2.52 11.52
C ILE A 171 1.83 2.23 12.99
N ASP A 172 1.64 0.98 13.29
CA ASP A 172 1.38 0.51 14.63
C ASP A 172 2.61 -0.20 15.23
N LYS A 173 2.69 -0.25 16.55
CA LYS A 173 3.79 -0.94 17.25
C LYS A 173 3.93 -2.38 16.79
N LYS A 174 2.79 -3.01 16.41
CA LYS A 174 2.70 -4.32 15.79
C LYS A 174 1.50 -4.33 14.86
N ALA A 175 1.70 -4.64 13.58
CA ALA A 175 0.63 -4.80 12.60
C ALA A 175 -0.01 -6.19 12.81
N GLY A 176 -1.32 -6.19 13.02
CA GLY A 176 -2.09 -7.39 13.30
C GLY A 176 -2.38 -7.57 14.79
N SER A 177 -3.36 -8.42 15.06
CA SER A 177 -3.76 -8.80 16.40
C SER A 177 -3.49 -10.28 16.61
N ASP A 178 -2.91 -10.61 17.75
CA ASP A 178 -2.94 -11.98 18.24
C ASP A 178 -4.39 -12.34 18.56
N ARG A 179 -4.99 -13.18 17.71
CA ARG A 179 -6.37 -13.66 17.91
C ARG A 179 -6.43 -14.90 18.79
N GLY A 180 -5.33 -15.28 19.43
CA GLY A 180 -5.26 -16.46 20.29
C GLY A 180 -5.50 -17.76 19.54
N VAL A 181 -5.15 -17.83 18.26
CA VAL A 181 -5.24 -19.06 17.49
C VAL A 181 -4.08 -19.95 17.89
N GLU A 182 -4.38 -20.99 18.65
CA GLU A 182 -3.41 -22.03 19.01
C GLU A 182 -3.44 -23.11 17.94
N ILE A 183 -2.29 -23.40 17.33
CA ILE A 183 -2.13 -24.47 16.36
C ILE A 183 -1.79 -25.73 17.13
N LEU A 184 -2.75 -26.65 17.23
CA LEU A 184 -2.56 -27.93 17.89
C LEU A 184 -2.48 -29.04 16.85
N TYR A 185 -1.39 -29.82 16.87
CA TYR A 185 -1.21 -30.98 16.04
C TYR A 185 -2.36 -31.99 16.23
N GLY A 186 -2.93 -32.46 15.14
CA GLY A 186 -4.05 -33.41 15.16
C GLY A 186 -5.43 -32.81 15.46
N LYS A 187 -5.53 -31.47 15.69
CA LYS A 187 -6.80 -30.81 15.97
C LYS A 187 -7.18 -29.77 14.89
N ASN A 188 -6.23 -28.99 14.45
CA ASN A 188 -6.46 -27.94 13.44
C ASN A 188 -5.36 -27.88 12.35
N VAL A 189 -4.49 -28.88 12.31
CA VAL A 189 -3.49 -29.09 11.25
C VAL A 189 -3.86 -30.37 10.52
N ALA A 190 -3.89 -30.34 9.19
CA ALA A 190 -4.14 -31.51 8.35
C ALA A 190 -3.05 -32.58 8.53
N GLU A 191 -3.35 -33.86 8.18
CA GLU A 191 -2.45 -35.01 8.33
C GLU A 191 -1.05 -34.84 7.69
N ASN A 192 -0.92 -33.91 6.72
CA ASN A 192 0.35 -33.65 6.02
C ASN A 192 1.31 -32.69 6.75
N GLY A 193 0.96 -32.22 7.95
CA GLY A 193 1.82 -31.40 8.79
C GLY A 193 2.02 -29.95 8.32
N MET A 194 2.88 -29.23 9.01
CA MET A 194 3.40 -27.92 8.60
C MET A 194 4.81 -28.12 8.02
N SER A 195 5.09 -27.50 6.86
CA SER A 195 6.45 -27.35 6.36
C SER A 195 6.97 -25.95 6.75
N GLU A 196 8.11 -25.89 7.39
CA GLU A 196 8.87 -24.66 7.59
C GLU A 196 9.93 -24.59 6.49
N GLU A 197 9.84 -23.58 5.61
CA GLU A 197 10.96 -23.24 4.73
C GLU A 197 11.88 -22.28 5.49
N VAL A 198 13.12 -22.74 5.68
CA VAL A 198 14.22 -21.98 6.30
C VAL A 198 14.91 -21.12 5.26
#